data_d9a0532008e34369e51a3b68b921ab96
#
_entry.id   d9a0532008e34369e51a3b68b921ab96
#
_cell.length_a   1.000
_cell.length_b   1.000
_cell.length_c   1.000
_cell.angle_alpha   90.00
_cell.angle_beta   90.00
_cell.angle_gamma   90.00
#
_symmetry.space_group_name_H-M   'P 1'
#
loop_
_entity.id
_entity.type
_entity.pdbx_description
1 polymer ?
#
loop_
_entity_poly.entity_id
_entity_poly.type
_entity_poly.pdbx_seq_one_letter_code
_entity_poly.pdbx_strand_id
1 'polypeptide(L)'
;MKIGIIAAMPEELVYLIQHLENAQEETVLGNKYHTGKIGSVELVLVESGIGKVMSAMSVAILANHFKVDAVINTGSAGALAEGIEVGDVVIADKLAYHDVDVTAFGYEYGQMAQQPLYFETDKKFVSLIQESLSKLNQKWHLGLIATGDSFIAGEDKIKAIKEHFPQVLAVEMEGAAIAQAAHALNLPFLVVRAMSDNANHEASISFDEFIVEAGRKSAQALLTLLQSIHE
;
A
#
# COMPACT_ATOMS: atom_id res chain seq x y z
N MET A 1 2.48 -8.77 19.11
CA MET A 1 1.67 -8.11 18.07
C MET A 1 1.72 -8.91 16.78
N LYS A 2 0.58 -9.10 16.12
CA LYS A 2 0.47 -9.81 14.85
C LYS A 2 0.08 -8.84 13.74
N ILE A 3 0.88 -8.76 12.68
CA ILE A 3 0.65 -7.83 11.56
C ILE A 3 0.36 -8.59 10.28
N GLY A 4 -0.71 -8.20 9.58
CA GLY A 4 -1.00 -8.64 8.23
C GLY A 4 -0.29 -7.75 7.21
N ILE A 5 0.44 -8.33 6.27
CA ILE A 5 1.09 -7.58 5.17
C ILE A 5 0.46 -8.03 3.86
N ILE A 6 -0.02 -7.06 3.09
CA ILE A 6 -0.70 -7.25 1.81
C ILE A 6 0.18 -6.66 0.72
N ALA A 7 0.49 -7.46 -0.29
CA ALA A 7 1.06 -7.01 -1.56
C ALA A 7 0.19 -7.54 -2.71
N ALA A 8 0.13 -6.80 -3.80
CA ALA A 8 -0.71 -7.19 -4.94
C ALA A 8 -0.08 -8.29 -5.79
N MET A 9 1.24 -8.36 -5.84
CA MET A 9 2.00 -9.21 -6.76
C MET A 9 3.15 -9.93 -6.04
N PRO A 10 3.61 -11.07 -6.57
CA PRO A 10 4.66 -11.87 -5.94
C PRO A 10 6.00 -11.12 -5.82
N GLU A 11 6.35 -10.27 -6.81
CA GLU A 11 7.60 -9.49 -6.82
C GLU A 11 7.71 -8.55 -5.62
N GLU A 12 6.57 -8.10 -5.10
CA GLU A 12 6.48 -7.20 -3.97
C GLU A 12 6.61 -7.93 -2.61
N LEU A 13 6.35 -9.24 -2.59
CA LEU A 13 6.25 -10.02 -1.36
C LEU A 13 7.42 -10.96 -1.11
N VAL A 14 8.06 -11.44 -2.18
CA VAL A 14 9.10 -12.48 -2.13
C VAL A 14 10.23 -12.14 -1.17
N TYR A 15 10.64 -10.87 -1.11
CA TYR A 15 11.71 -10.43 -0.23
C TYR A 15 11.35 -10.61 1.26
N LEU A 16 10.12 -10.30 1.66
CA LEU A 16 9.67 -10.49 3.05
C LEU A 16 9.52 -11.97 3.39
N ILE A 17 8.99 -12.78 2.48
CA ILE A 17 8.82 -14.24 2.69
C ILE A 17 10.18 -14.89 2.99
N GLN A 18 11.24 -14.50 2.27
CA GLN A 18 12.60 -15.03 2.47
C GLN A 18 13.19 -14.73 3.86
N HIS A 19 12.65 -13.70 4.56
CA HIS A 19 13.10 -13.30 5.89
C HIS A 19 12.20 -13.81 7.02
N LEU A 20 11.13 -14.58 6.70
CA LEU A 20 10.28 -15.16 7.73
C LEU A 20 10.99 -16.27 8.49
N GLU A 21 11.04 -16.12 9.79
CA GLU A 21 11.42 -17.19 10.72
C GLU A 21 10.21 -18.10 10.98
N ASN A 22 10.45 -19.43 11.04
CA ASN A 22 9.42 -20.45 11.26
C ASN A 22 8.25 -20.35 10.24
N ALA A 23 8.58 -20.08 8.98
CA ALA A 23 7.61 -19.89 7.92
C ALA A 23 6.71 -21.12 7.72
N GLN A 24 5.40 -20.87 7.63
CA GLN A 24 4.39 -21.86 7.27
C GLN A 24 3.49 -21.27 6.18
N GLU A 25 2.86 -22.13 5.39
CA GLU A 25 1.92 -21.74 4.34
C GLU A 25 0.55 -22.33 4.61
N GLU A 26 -0.48 -21.51 4.51
CA GLU A 26 -1.89 -21.92 4.58
C GLU A 26 -2.65 -21.34 3.39
N THR A 27 -3.52 -22.13 2.78
CA THR A 27 -4.41 -21.66 1.70
C THR A 27 -5.80 -21.38 2.26
N VAL A 28 -6.25 -20.13 2.14
CA VAL A 28 -7.58 -19.69 2.59
C VAL A 28 -8.31 -19.03 1.42
N LEU A 29 -9.47 -19.54 1.06
CA LEU A 29 -10.31 -19.03 -0.05
C LEU A 29 -9.54 -18.86 -1.38
N GLY A 30 -8.61 -19.78 -1.65
CA GLY A 30 -7.83 -19.81 -2.88
C GLY A 30 -6.53 -18.98 -2.86
N ASN A 31 -6.31 -18.13 -1.86
CA ASN A 31 -5.07 -17.37 -1.70
C ASN A 31 -4.12 -18.05 -0.71
N LYS A 32 -2.81 -17.92 -0.97
CA LYS A 32 -1.76 -18.39 -0.08
C LYS A 32 -1.41 -17.35 0.96
N TYR A 33 -1.39 -17.76 2.22
CA TYR A 33 -0.97 -16.96 3.35
C TYR A 33 0.30 -17.55 3.94
N HIS A 34 1.34 -16.73 4.06
CA HIS A 34 2.60 -17.13 4.67
C HIS A 34 2.65 -16.58 6.09
N THR A 35 2.72 -17.45 7.08
CA THR A 35 2.81 -17.08 8.48
C THR A 35 4.22 -17.32 9.00
N GLY A 36 4.66 -16.51 9.96
CA GLY A 36 6.00 -16.62 10.57
C GLY A 36 6.28 -15.44 11.46
N LYS A 37 7.56 -15.16 11.69
CA LYS A 37 8.01 -14.04 12.52
C LYS A 37 9.16 -13.29 11.87
N ILE A 38 9.26 -12.01 12.20
CA ILE A 38 10.49 -11.21 12.03
C ILE A 38 10.74 -10.52 13.36
N GLY A 39 11.83 -10.89 14.04
CA GLY A 39 12.09 -10.44 15.39
C GLY A 39 10.97 -10.86 16.37
N SER A 40 10.40 -9.90 17.11
CA SER A 40 9.29 -10.15 18.05
C SER A 40 7.90 -10.13 17.42
N VAL A 41 7.79 -9.75 16.13
CA VAL A 41 6.51 -9.55 15.45
C VAL A 41 6.04 -10.81 14.74
N GLU A 42 4.83 -11.26 15.03
CA GLU A 42 4.15 -12.31 14.25
C GLU A 42 3.60 -11.70 12.96
N LEU A 43 3.78 -12.40 11.84
CA LEU A 43 3.40 -11.92 10.52
C LEU A 43 2.49 -12.89 9.80
N VAL A 44 1.58 -12.31 9.02
CA VAL A 44 0.78 -13.01 8.02
C VAL A 44 0.93 -12.24 6.70
N LEU A 45 1.64 -12.81 5.75
CA LEU A 45 1.87 -12.22 4.43
C LEU A 45 0.91 -12.81 3.42
N VAL A 46 0.32 -11.98 2.56
CA VAL A 46 -0.59 -12.43 1.50
C VAL A 46 -0.35 -11.68 0.20
N GLU A 47 -0.31 -12.43 -0.90
CA GLU A 47 -0.50 -11.91 -2.25
C GLU A 47 -1.99 -11.80 -2.50
N SER A 48 -2.50 -10.56 -2.54
CA SER A 48 -3.95 -10.33 -2.71
C SER A 48 -4.42 -10.54 -4.14
N GLY A 49 -3.57 -10.27 -5.12
CA GLY A 49 -3.94 -9.94 -6.49
C GLY A 49 -4.24 -8.44 -6.61
N ILE A 50 -4.37 -7.98 -7.85
CA ILE A 50 -4.51 -6.57 -8.20
C ILE A 50 -5.95 -6.08 -8.02
N GLY A 51 -6.09 -4.84 -7.59
CA GLY A 51 -7.35 -4.11 -7.55
C GLY A 51 -8.07 -4.12 -6.21
N LYS A 52 -9.07 -3.24 -6.11
CA LYS A 52 -9.78 -2.90 -4.88
C LYS A 52 -10.47 -4.08 -4.21
N VAL A 53 -11.14 -4.93 -4.99
CA VAL A 53 -11.93 -6.06 -4.45
C VAL A 53 -11.02 -7.09 -3.80
N MET A 54 -9.96 -7.51 -4.50
CA MET A 54 -9.07 -8.57 -4.03
C MET A 54 -8.30 -8.13 -2.77
N SER A 55 -7.86 -6.89 -2.74
CA SER A 55 -7.15 -6.34 -1.60
C SER A 55 -8.05 -6.17 -0.36
N ALA A 56 -9.29 -5.69 -0.53
CA ALA A 56 -10.24 -5.58 0.57
C ALA A 56 -10.65 -6.96 1.14
N MET A 57 -10.82 -7.98 0.28
CA MET A 57 -11.06 -9.36 0.73
C MET A 57 -9.91 -9.88 1.60
N SER A 58 -8.67 -9.57 1.23
CA SER A 58 -7.48 -9.96 2.02
C SER A 58 -7.50 -9.34 3.42
N VAL A 59 -7.91 -8.07 3.57
CA VAL A 59 -8.07 -7.44 4.89
C VAL A 59 -9.10 -8.19 5.74
N ALA A 60 -10.25 -8.55 5.17
CA ALA A 60 -11.29 -9.27 5.90
C ALA A 60 -10.81 -10.65 6.39
N ILE A 61 -10.03 -11.37 5.57
CA ILE A 61 -9.47 -12.68 5.95
C ILE A 61 -8.39 -12.50 7.03
N LEU A 62 -7.48 -11.55 6.87
CA LEU A 62 -6.45 -11.24 7.87
C LEU A 62 -7.07 -10.90 9.23
N ALA A 63 -8.12 -10.07 9.25
CA ALA A 63 -8.81 -9.68 10.46
C ALA A 63 -9.58 -10.84 11.09
N ASN A 64 -10.37 -11.57 10.28
CA ASN A 64 -11.31 -12.55 10.83
C ASN A 64 -10.70 -13.93 11.04
N HIS A 65 -9.87 -14.42 10.12
CA HIS A 65 -9.25 -15.75 10.23
C HIS A 65 -7.95 -15.70 11.04
N PHE A 66 -7.03 -14.81 10.67
CA PHE A 66 -5.71 -14.73 11.30
C PHE A 66 -5.66 -13.85 12.56
N LYS A 67 -6.70 -13.04 12.82
CA LYS A 67 -6.80 -12.16 14.00
C LYS A 67 -5.60 -11.21 14.13
N VAL A 68 -5.26 -10.54 13.03
CA VAL A 68 -4.18 -9.55 13.05
C VAL A 68 -4.56 -8.30 13.83
N ASP A 69 -3.57 -7.65 14.45
CA ASP A 69 -3.74 -6.40 15.22
C ASP A 69 -3.63 -5.16 14.34
N ALA A 70 -3.03 -5.28 13.15
CA ALA A 70 -2.84 -4.20 12.19
C ALA A 70 -2.63 -4.77 10.79
N VAL A 71 -2.80 -3.93 9.76
CA VAL A 71 -2.49 -4.27 8.36
C VAL A 71 -1.52 -3.27 7.75
N ILE A 72 -0.58 -3.77 6.95
CA ILE A 72 0.34 -2.96 6.16
C ILE A 72 0.21 -3.37 4.70
N ASN A 73 0.04 -2.39 3.83
CA ASN A 73 0.12 -2.58 2.39
C ASN A 73 1.47 -2.08 1.88
N THR A 74 2.13 -2.91 1.11
CA THR A 74 3.42 -2.64 0.46
C THR A 74 3.30 -2.89 -1.02
N GLY A 75 4.17 -2.29 -1.81
CA GLY A 75 4.21 -2.50 -3.25
C GLY A 75 4.73 -1.31 -4.03
N SER A 76 4.41 -1.31 -5.31
CA SER A 76 4.78 -0.27 -6.28
C SER A 76 3.66 0.75 -6.48
N ALA A 77 4.00 1.90 -7.07
CA ALA A 77 3.06 2.94 -7.46
C ALA A 77 3.65 3.83 -8.57
N GLY A 78 2.77 4.51 -9.30
CA GLY A 78 3.15 5.56 -10.25
C GLY A 78 3.25 6.93 -9.56
N ALA A 79 4.36 7.63 -9.75
CA ALA A 79 4.56 8.98 -9.22
C ALA A 79 3.76 10.01 -10.02
N LEU A 80 3.02 10.89 -9.33
CA LEU A 80 2.30 12.01 -9.95
C LEU A 80 2.89 13.36 -9.62
N ALA A 81 3.42 13.55 -8.41
CA ALA A 81 3.97 14.83 -7.99
C ALA A 81 5.34 15.08 -8.61
N GLU A 82 5.61 16.34 -8.90
CA GLU A 82 6.94 16.80 -9.35
C GLU A 82 8.01 16.54 -8.27
N GLY A 83 9.21 16.15 -8.68
CA GLY A 83 10.32 15.90 -7.79
C GLY A 83 10.32 14.54 -7.10
N ILE A 84 9.33 13.69 -7.38
CA ILE A 84 9.33 12.27 -7.01
C ILE A 84 9.86 11.47 -8.19
N GLU A 85 10.86 10.65 -7.94
CA GLU A 85 11.56 9.87 -8.97
C GLU A 85 11.30 8.36 -8.81
N VAL A 86 11.50 7.61 -9.87
CA VAL A 86 11.49 6.13 -9.82
C VAL A 86 12.49 5.66 -8.77
N GLY A 87 12.03 4.80 -7.87
CA GLY A 87 12.80 4.31 -6.74
C GLY A 87 12.66 5.13 -5.45
N ASP A 88 12.06 6.33 -5.46
CA ASP A 88 11.65 7.02 -4.24
C ASP A 88 10.54 6.24 -3.54
N VAL A 89 10.37 6.44 -2.23
CA VAL A 89 9.28 5.84 -1.46
C VAL A 89 8.25 6.89 -1.09
N VAL A 90 6.98 6.58 -1.26
CA VAL A 90 5.86 7.39 -0.76
C VAL A 90 5.20 6.64 0.39
N ILE A 91 5.10 7.31 1.53
CA ILE A 91 4.33 6.90 2.70
C ILE A 91 2.98 7.62 2.61
N ALA A 92 1.88 6.89 2.65
CA ALA A 92 0.58 7.55 2.72
C ALA A 92 0.34 8.13 4.11
N ASP A 93 0.11 9.45 4.22
CA ASP A 93 -0.50 10.05 5.41
C ASP A 93 -2.02 9.81 5.39
N LYS A 94 -2.59 9.74 4.20
CA LYS A 94 -3.99 9.46 3.93
C LYS A 94 -4.17 8.87 2.53
N LEU A 95 -5.30 8.20 2.33
CA LEU A 95 -5.69 7.63 1.04
C LEU A 95 -7.08 8.11 0.61
N ALA A 96 -7.31 8.19 -0.70
CA ALA A 96 -8.59 8.50 -1.31
C ALA A 96 -8.78 7.67 -2.59
N TYR A 97 -10.01 7.54 -3.05
CA TYR A 97 -10.28 6.99 -4.39
C TYR A 97 -10.21 8.09 -5.43
N HIS A 98 -9.56 7.83 -6.55
CA HIS A 98 -9.58 8.74 -7.70
C HIS A 98 -10.62 8.35 -8.76
N ASP A 99 -11.34 7.25 -8.56
CA ASP A 99 -12.30 6.69 -9.52
C ASP A 99 -13.72 6.51 -8.94
N VAL A 100 -13.99 7.07 -7.75
CA VAL A 100 -15.31 7.06 -7.12
C VAL A 100 -16.01 8.39 -7.39
N ASP A 101 -17.20 8.32 -7.94
CA ASP A 101 -18.06 9.49 -8.15
C ASP A 101 -19.49 9.21 -7.68
N VAL A 102 -19.85 9.78 -6.54
CA VAL A 102 -21.22 9.85 -6.01
C VAL A 102 -21.65 11.31 -5.74
N THR A 103 -21.07 12.24 -6.50
CA THR A 103 -21.36 13.68 -6.39
C THR A 103 -22.81 14.01 -6.64
N ALA A 104 -23.53 13.22 -7.43
CA ALA A 104 -24.97 13.35 -7.64
C ALA A 104 -25.79 13.27 -6.32
N PHE A 105 -25.22 12.72 -5.26
CA PHE A 105 -25.82 12.63 -3.94
C PHE A 105 -25.20 13.61 -2.91
N GLY A 106 -24.42 14.60 -3.39
CA GLY A 106 -23.84 15.64 -2.56
C GLY A 106 -22.53 15.26 -1.84
N TYR A 107 -21.91 14.13 -2.19
CA TYR A 107 -20.58 13.76 -1.71
C TYR A 107 -19.49 14.45 -2.53
N GLU A 108 -18.29 14.54 -1.97
CA GLU A 108 -17.13 15.00 -2.73
C GLU A 108 -16.66 13.93 -3.72
N TYR A 109 -16.01 14.34 -4.83
CA TYR A 109 -15.39 13.39 -5.75
C TYR A 109 -14.32 12.56 -5.04
N GLY A 110 -14.33 11.26 -5.25
CA GLY A 110 -13.49 10.30 -4.54
C GLY A 110 -14.05 9.81 -3.21
N GLN A 111 -15.12 10.43 -2.70
CA GLN A 111 -15.77 10.00 -1.46
C GLN A 111 -16.81 8.92 -1.74
N MET A 112 -16.64 7.74 -1.13
CA MET A 112 -17.69 6.72 -1.11
C MET A 112 -18.82 7.14 -0.16
N ALA A 113 -20.06 6.86 -0.54
CA ALA A 113 -21.24 7.19 0.29
C ALA A 113 -21.09 6.67 1.71
N GLN A 114 -21.38 7.51 2.69
CA GLN A 114 -21.30 7.25 4.14
C GLN A 114 -19.87 6.93 4.65
N GLN A 115 -18.84 7.22 3.86
CA GLN A 115 -17.45 7.07 4.24
C GLN A 115 -16.75 8.44 4.29
N PRO A 116 -15.62 8.59 4.99
CA PRO A 116 -14.80 9.78 4.87
C PRO A 116 -14.21 9.89 3.45
N LEU A 117 -13.88 11.10 3.00
CA LEU A 117 -13.14 11.31 1.76
C LEU A 117 -11.73 10.74 1.85
N TYR A 118 -11.08 10.95 2.99
CA TYR A 118 -9.72 10.48 3.25
C TYR A 118 -9.71 9.45 4.37
N PHE A 119 -8.98 8.33 4.16
CA PHE A 119 -8.67 7.35 5.19
C PHE A 119 -7.28 7.67 5.74
N GLU A 120 -7.20 8.13 6.98
CA GLU A 120 -5.93 8.52 7.60
C GLU A 120 -5.14 7.30 8.08
N THR A 121 -3.85 7.27 7.77
CA THR A 121 -2.91 6.24 8.20
C THR A 121 -2.58 6.38 9.69
N ASP A 122 -2.30 5.27 10.35
CA ASP A 122 -1.88 5.28 11.76
C ASP A 122 -0.56 6.03 11.94
N LYS A 123 -0.57 7.06 12.79
CA LYS A 123 0.56 7.97 13.01
C LYS A 123 1.79 7.28 13.61
N LYS A 124 1.59 6.25 14.43
CA LYS A 124 2.68 5.49 15.03
C LYS A 124 3.43 4.70 13.95
N PHE A 125 2.70 4.03 13.06
CA PHE A 125 3.33 3.34 11.93
C PHE A 125 4.01 4.30 10.96
N VAL A 126 3.43 5.47 10.70
CA VAL A 126 4.08 6.51 9.88
C VAL A 126 5.43 6.91 10.48
N SER A 127 5.49 7.18 11.79
CA SER A 127 6.74 7.54 12.45
C SER A 127 7.78 6.42 12.36
N LEU A 128 7.38 5.16 12.60
CA LEU A 128 8.29 4.01 12.53
C LEU A 128 8.86 3.78 11.14
N ILE A 129 8.06 3.93 10.09
CA ILE A 129 8.55 3.75 8.72
C ILE A 129 9.46 4.90 8.28
N GLN A 130 9.19 6.13 8.70
CA GLN A 130 10.07 7.27 8.44
C GLN A 130 11.46 7.07 9.07
N GLU A 131 11.52 6.58 10.31
CA GLU A 131 12.79 6.23 10.95
C GLU A 131 13.53 5.12 10.20
N SER A 132 12.80 4.10 9.73
CA SER A 132 13.36 2.97 8.98
C SER A 132 13.97 3.42 7.66
N LEU A 133 13.24 4.24 6.89
CA LEU A 133 13.72 4.79 5.62
C LEU A 133 14.92 5.72 5.81
N SER A 134 14.93 6.51 6.90
CA SER A 134 16.05 7.37 7.26
C SER A 134 17.31 6.55 7.61
N LYS A 135 17.17 5.43 8.32
CA LYS A 135 18.29 4.49 8.61
C LYS A 135 18.86 3.87 7.34
N LEU A 136 18.02 3.66 6.33
CA LEU A 136 18.43 3.11 5.03
C LEU A 136 18.99 4.18 4.07
N ASN A 137 19.03 5.46 4.47
CA ASN A 137 19.32 6.60 3.59
C ASN A 137 18.47 6.60 2.30
N GLN A 138 17.24 6.12 2.40
CA GLN A 138 16.32 6.06 1.28
C GLN A 138 15.47 7.34 1.24
N LYS A 139 15.38 7.95 0.05
CA LYS A 139 14.55 9.15 -0.16
C LYS A 139 13.08 8.76 -0.04
N TRP A 140 12.33 9.53 0.73
CA TRP A 140 10.92 9.29 0.97
C TRP A 140 10.10 10.60 0.99
N HIS A 141 8.82 10.47 0.73
CA HIS A 141 7.83 11.53 0.75
C HIS A 141 6.63 11.08 1.59
N LEU A 142 5.94 12.01 2.22
CA LEU A 142 4.73 11.76 3.00
C LEU A 142 3.58 12.55 2.41
N GLY A 143 2.46 11.89 2.08
CA GLY A 143 1.30 12.58 1.55
C GLY A 143 0.23 11.64 0.98
N LEU A 144 -0.68 12.21 0.19
CA LEU A 144 -1.82 11.49 -0.38
C LEU A 144 -1.38 10.48 -1.44
N ILE A 145 -1.80 9.23 -1.26
CA ILE A 145 -1.84 8.21 -2.33
C ILE A 145 -3.30 8.04 -2.78
N ALA A 146 -3.54 8.07 -4.09
CA ALA A 146 -4.87 7.90 -4.64
C ALA A 146 -5.01 6.55 -5.35
N THR A 147 -6.13 5.86 -5.10
CA THR A 147 -6.40 4.50 -5.56
C THR A 147 -7.53 4.47 -6.59
N GLY A 148 -7.40 3.61 -7.59
CA GLY A 148 -8.49 3.26 -8.51
C GLY A 148 -8.21 1.98 -9.27
N ASP A 149 -9.25 1.31 -9.79
CA ASP A 149 -9.10 0.09 -10.60
C ASP A 149 -8.65 0.43 -12.05
N SER A 150 -7.57 1.22 -12.14
CA SER A 150 -6.99 1.62 -13.42
C SER A 150 -5.49 1.83 -13.30
N PHE A 151 -4.73 1.25 -14.21
CA PHE A 151 -3.33 1.62 -14.40
C PHE A 151 -3.28 3.00 -15.06
N ILE A 152 -2.69 3.98 -14.37
CA ILE A 152 -2.61 5.35 -14.86
C ILE A 152 -1.41 5.50 -15.77
N ALA A 153 -1.66 5.79 -17.04
CA ALA A 153 -0.66 6.04 -18.06
C ALA A 153 -1.15 7.16 -18.99
N GLY A 154 -0.41 8.26 -19.03
CA GLY A 154 -0.67 9.42 -19.89
C GLY A 154 -1.17 10.66 -19.16
N GLU A 155 -0.79 11.82 -19.71
CA GLU A 155 -0.99 13.15 -19.10
C GLU A 155 -2.47 13.50 -18.84
N ASP A 156 -3.38 13.08 -19.72
CA ASP A 156 -4.81 13.37 -19.56
C ASP A 156 -5.38 12.74 -18.29
N LYS A 157 -4.98 11.51 -17.99
CA LYS A 157 -5.42 10.81 -16.77
C LYS A 157 -4.80 11.46 -15.53
N ILE A 158 -3.51 11.81 -15.58
CA ILE A 158 -2.82 12.53 -14.50
C ILE A 158 -3.53 13.85 -14.22
N LYS A 159 -3.82 14.62 -15.27
CA LYS A 159 -4.51 15.92 -15.15
C LYS A 159 -5.89 15.76 -14.50
N ALA A 160 -6.69 14.79 -14.96
CA ALA A 160 -8.02 14.54 -14.39
C ALA A 160 -7.95 14.21 -12.89
N ILE A 161 -6.98 13.40 -12.46
CA ILE A 161 -6.79 13.09 -11.04
C ILE A 161 -6.37 14.35 -10.26
N LYS A 162 -5.41 15.13 -10.78
CA LYS A 162 -4.93 16.35 -10.13
C LYS A 162 -5.96 17.48 -10.05
N GLU A 163 -6.96 17.51 -10.93
CA GLU A 163 -8.09 18.43 -10.84
C GLU A 163 -8.89 18.25 -9.55
N HIS A 164 -9.06 17.00 -9.09
CA HIS A 164 -9.75 16.68 -7.86
C HIS A 164 -8.82 16.57 -6.64
N PHE A 165 -7.59 16.13 -6.87
CA PHE A 165 -6.58 15.88 -5.83
C PHE A 165 -5.25 16.57 -6.16
N PRO A 166 -5.17 17.92 -6.11
CA PRO A 166 -3.95 18.65 -6.50
C PRO A 166 -2.73 18.32 -5.64
N GLN A 167 -2.93 17.78 -4.43
CA GLN A 167 -1.88 17.38 -3.50
C GLN A 167 -1.45 15.90 -3.63
N VAL A 168 -1.99 15.14 -4.61
CA VAL A 168 -1.69 13.72 -4.78
C VAL A 168 -0.21 13.52 -5.13
N LEU A 169 0.44 12.58 -4.43
CA LEU A 169 1.85 12.22 -4.66
C LEU A 169 1.99 11.04 -5.61
N ALA A 170 1.16 10.01 -5.42
CA ALA A 170 1.24 8.77 -6.19
C ALA A 170 -0.13 8.14 -6.40
N VAL A 171 -0.20 7.22 -7.36
CA VAL A 171 -1.39 6.42 -7.69
C VAL A 171 -1.05 4.93 -7.71
N GLU A 172 -2.00 4.13 -7.29
CA GLU A 172 -1.93 2.68 -7.29
C GLU A 172 -3.35 2.07 -7.29
N MET A 173 -3.51 0.77 -7.05
CA MET A 173 -4.79 0.11 -7.32
C MET A 173 -5.42 -0.57 -6.09
N GLU A 174 -4.85 -0.48 -4.88
CA GLU A 174 -5.29 -1.25 -3.68
C GLU A 174 -5.46 -0.42 -2.41
N GLY A 175 -4.59 0.55 -2.17
CA GLY A 175 -4.37 1.18 -0.87
C GLY A 175 -5.62 1.76 -0.22
N ALA A 176 -6.46 2.51 -0.94
CA ALA A 176 -7.69 3.07 -0.36
C ALA A 176 -8.73 1.97 -0.04
N ALA A 177 -8.76 0.87 -0.80
CA ALA A 177 -9.66 -0.24 -0.50
C ALA A 177 -9.23 -1.01 0.75
N ILE A 178 -7.92 -1.20 0.93
CA ILE A 178 -7.34 -1.73 2.17
C ILE A 178 -7.64 -0.79 3.34
N ALA A 179 -7.41 0.52 3.16
CA ALA A 179 -7.65 1.52 4.18
C ALA A 179 -9.13 1.60 4.59
N GLN A 180 -10.06 1.56 3.63
CA GLN A 180 -11.50 1.53 3.91
C GLN A 180 -11.91 0.27 4.67
N ALA A 181 -11.42 -0.90 4.26
CA ALA A 181 -11.71 -2.15 4.95
C ALA A 181 -11.12 -2.17 6.37
N ALA A 182 -9.89 -1.70 6.55
CA ALA A 182 -9.25 -1.57 7.86
C ALA A 182 -10.01 -0.57 8.76
N HIS A 183 -10.41 0.58 8.21
CA HIS A 183 -11.23 1.57 8.92
C HIS A 183 -12.55 0.97 9.40
N ALA A 184 -13.27 0.25 8.54
CA ALA A 184 -14.54 -0.41 8.90
C ALA A 184 -14.37 -1.47 10.01
N LEU A 185 -13.20 -2.07 10.12
CA LEU A 185 -12.86 -3.09 11.13
C LEU A 185 -12.12 -2.51 12.35
N ASN A 186 -11.92 -1.18 12.41
CA ASN A 186 -11.13 -0.49 13.44
C ASN A 186 -9.69 -1.05 13.59
N LEU A 187 -9.07 -1.44 12.49
CA LEU A 187 -7.69 -1.89 12.44
C LEU A 187 -6.76 -0.73 12.07
N PRO A 188 -5.68 -0.49 12.83
CA PRO A 188 -4.60 0.38 12.39
C PRO A 188 -4.03 -0.10 11.07
N PHE A 189 -3.66 0.83 10.18
CA PHE A 189 -3.07 0.48 8.90
C PHE A 189 -1.96 1.44 8.48
N LEU A 190 -1.09 0.94 7.59
CA LEU A 190 -0.04 1.69 6.91
C LEU A 190 -0.03 1.31 5.43
N VAL A 191 0.18 2.31 4.56
CA VAL A 191 0.44 2.08 3.13
C VAL A 191 1.77 2.72 2.75
N VAL A 192 2.67 1.92 2.18
CA VAL A 192 4.00 2.34 1.72
C VAL A 192 4.23 1.82 0.32
N ARG A 193 4.63 2.70 -0.58
CA ARG A 193 4.85 2.37 -2.00
C ARG A 193 6.20 2.87 -2.48
N ALA A 194 6.94 2.05 -3.23
CA ALA A 194 8.10 2.52 -3.99
C ALA A 194 7.70 2.83 -5.42
N MET A 195 8.23 3.90 -5.98
CA MET A 195 7.85 4.33 -7.32
C MET A 195 8.48 3.44 -8.38
N SER A 196 7.64 2.82 -9.20
CA SER A 196 8.04 2.01 -10.37
C SER A 196 8.03 2.82 -11.67
N ASP A 197 7.23 3.87 -11.72
CA ASP A 197 7.01 4.68 -12.91
C ASP A 197 6.54 6.10 -12.55
N ASN A 198 6.41 6.96 -13.54
CA ASN A 198 5.94 8.34 -13.41
C ASN A 198 4.53 8.54 -14.00
N ALA A 199 3.75 7.48 -14.14
CA ALA A 199 2.39 7.49 -14.70
C ALA A 199 2.25 8.16 -16.08
N ASN A 200 3.36 8.43 -16.79
CA ASN A 200 3.40 9.02 -18.13
C ASN A 200 3.10 7.99 -19.23
N HIS A 201 3.30 8.35 -20.50
CA HIS A 201 3.06 7.45 -21.64
C HIS A 201 3.98 6.21 -21.66
N GLU A 202 5.14 6.26 -20.99
CA GLU A 202 6.10 5.17 -20.88
C GLU A 202 5.95 4.37 -19.56
N ALA A 203 4.89 4.67 -18.78
CA ALA A 203 4.69 4.07 -17.47
C ALA A 203 4.71 2.54 -17.47
N SER A 204 4.11 1.89 -18.48
CA SER A 204 4.10 0.43 -18.58
C SER A 204 5.49 -0.16 -18.80
N ILE A 205 6.34 0.51 -19.58
CA ILE A 205 7.72 0.08 -19.82
C ILE A 205 8.54 0.26 -18.54
N SER A 206 8.44 1.42 -17.91
CA SER A 206 9.11 1.68 -16.64
C SER A 206 8.66 0.72 -15.55
N PHE A 207 7.37 0.41 -15.47
CA PHE A 207 6.83 -0.56 -14.53
C PHE A 207 7.47 -1.94 -14.72
N ASP A 208 7.48 -2.49 -15.93
CA ASP A 208 8.08 -3.80 -16.22
C ASP A 208 9.58 -3.86 -15.90
N GLU A 209 10.30 -2.75 -16.07
CA GLU A 209 11.73 -2.66 -15.77
C GLU A 209 12.03 -2.55 -14.27
N PHE A 210 11.19 -1.82 -13.51
CA PHE A 210 11.50 -1.43 -12.14
C PHE A 210 10.66 -2.11 -11.07
N ILE A 211 9.64 -2.90 -11.41
CA ILE A 211 8.74 -3.52 -10.44
C ILE A 211 9.47 -4.36 -9.37
N VAL A 212 10.45 -5.15 -9.78
CA VAL A 212 11.22 -6.01 -8.86
C VAL A 212 12.03 -5.16 -7.88
N GLU A 213 12.67 -4.08 -8.36
CA GLU A 213 13.46 -3.18 -7.51
C GLU A 213 12.57 -2.33 -6.60
N ALA A 214 11.43 -1.85 -7.09
CA ALA A 214 10.45 -1.12 -6.31
C ALA A 214 9.88 -2.01 -5.19
N GLY A 215 9.47 -3.24 -5.52
CA GLY A 215 9.01 -4.22 -4.54
C GLY A 215 10.05 -4.52 -3.47
N ARG A 216 11.32 -4.73 -3.88
CA ARG A 216 12.43 -4.95 -2.95
C ARG A 216 12.67 -3.75 -2.02
N LYS A 217 12.66 -2.51 -2.52
CA LYS A 217 12.86 -1.30 -1.71
C LYS A 217 11.76 -1.11 -0.68
N SER A 218 10.50 -1.25 -1.10
CA SER A 218 9.35 -1.16 -0.19
C SER A 218 9.42 -2.24 0.90
N ALA A 219 9.69 -3.49 0.52
CA ALA A 219 9.83 -4.60 1.45
C ALA A 219 11.02 -4.46 2.41
N GLN A 220 12.15 -3.91 1.96
CA GLN A 220 13.32 -3.64 2.82
C GLN A 220 13.03 -2.57 3.88
N ALA A 221 12.28 -1.52 3.51
CA ALA A 221 11.82 -0.52 4.48
C ALA A 221 10.94 -1.14 5.56
N LEU A 222 10.01 -2.03 5.17
CA LEU A 222 9.16 -2.75 6.11
C LEU A 222 9.96 -3.72 6.98
N LEU A 223 10.92 -4.46 6.42
CA LEU A 223 11.79 -5.34 7.20
C LEU A 223 12.50 -4.57 8.32
N THR A 224 13.05 -3.40 8.00
CA THR A 224 13.71 -2.53 8.96
C THR A 224 12.74 -2.01 10.04
N LEU A 225 11.51 -1.66 9.64
CA LEU A 225 10.44 -1.27 10.57
C LEU A 225 10.11 -2.42 11.53
N LEU A 226 9.85 -3.62 10.99
CA LEU A 226 9.45 -4.79 11.78
C LEU A 226 10.53 -5.18 12.80
N GLN A 227 11.81 -5.09 12.43
CA GLN A 227 12.94 -5.33 13.32
C GLN A 227 13.08 -4.26 14.43
N SER A 228 12.52 -3.06 14.22
CA SER A 228 12.55 -1.97 15.21
C SER A 228 11.41 -2.03 16.23
N ILE A 229 10.39 -2.85 16.00
CA ILE A 229 9.28 -3.04 16.93
C ILE A 229 9.76 -3.98 18.05
N HIS A 230 9.91 -3.42 19.25
CA HIS A 230 10.17 -4.16 20.47
C HIS A 230 8.88 -4.26 21.29
N GLU A 231 8.67 -5.39 21.93
CA GLU A 231 7.55 -5.60 22.86
C GLU A 231 7.63 -4.69 24.09
#